data_a93c05f220a1056a164bc2bc77b95d74
#
_entry.id   a93c05f220a1056a164bc2bc77b95d74
#
_cell.length_a   1.000
_cell.length_b   1.000
_cell.length_c   1.000
_cell.angle_alpha   90.00
_cell.angle_beta   90.00
_cell.angle_gamma   90.00
#
_symmetry.space_group_name_H-M   'P 1'
#
loop_
_entity.id
_entity.type
_entity.pdbx_description
1 polymer ?
#
loop_
_entity_poly.entity_id
_entity_poly.type
_entity_poly.pdbx_seq_one_letter_code
_entity_poly.pdbx_strand_id
1 'polypeptide(L)'
;MIFKGDSVRLQCHFKTFSGVSINPDNVELVIYDKAKNIIETIPITDENKTATGQYYYDYVVPDDIDEYFIFEYRGIHNTKPILAREKVNIKFN
;
A
#
# COMPACT_ATOMS: atom_id res chain seq x y z
N MET A 1 0.14 3.62 -16.45
CA MET A 1 1.43 2.98 -16.63
C MET A 1 2.50 3.75 -15.85
N ILE A 2 3.34 3.05 -15.09
CA ILE A 2 4.26 3.63 -14.13
C ILE A 2 5.70 3.48 -14.62
N PHE A 3 6.49 4.54 -14.50
CA PHE A 3 7.91 4.53 -14.86
C PHE A 3 8.77 4.58 -13.60
N LYS A 4 10.01 4.13 -13.71
CA LYS A 4 11.01 4.32 -12.65
C LYS A 4 11.20 5.81 -12.38
N GLY A 5 11.30 6.17 -11.11
CA GLY A 5 11.43 7.57 -10.70
C GLY A 5 10.13 8.36 -10.70
N ASP A 6 9.04 7.75 -11.16
CA ASP A 6 7.72 8.39 -11.17
C ASP A 6 7.08 8.32 -9.78
N SER A 7 6.15 9.23 -9.52
CA SER A 7 5.35 9.20 -8.31
C SER A 7 4.01 8.55 -8.59
N VAL A 8 3.62 7.62 -7.74
CA VAL A 8 2.35 6.90 -7.90
C VAL A 8 1.59 6.94 -6.58
N ARG A 9 0.28 7.19 -6.66
CA ARG A 9 -0.57 7.15 -5.47
C ARG A 9 -1.05 5.73 -5.22
N LEU A 10 -0.59 5.16 -4.12
CA LEU A 10 -0.96 3.83 -3.68
C LEU A 10 -2.15 3.97 -2.73
N GLN A 11 -3.29 3.42 -3.12
CA GLN A 11 -4.55 3.58 -2.37
C GLN A 11 -5.07 2.25 -1.88
N CYS A 12 -5.80 2.28 -0.76
CA CYS A 12 -6.53 1.11 -0.29
C CYS A 12 -7.85 1.52 0.36
N HIS A 13 -8.75 0.56 0.49
CA HIS A 13 -10.01 0.73 1.17
C HIS A 13 -10.25 -0.49 2.07
N PHE A 14 -10.06 -0.31 3.37
CA PHE A 14 -10.31 -1.37 4.34
C PHE A 14 -11.81 -1.54 4.58
N LYS A 15 -12.28 -2.76 4.40
CA LYS A 15 -13.68 -3.14 4.63
C LYS A 15 -13.76 -4.43 5.41
N THR A 16 -14.84 -4.60 6.17
CA THR A 16 -15.15 -5.89 6.78
C THR A 16 -15.58 -6.87 5.71
N PHE A 17 -15.68 -8.14 6.08
CA PHE A 17 -16.17 -9.19 5.17
C PHE A 17 -17.56 -8.86 4.61
N SER A 18 -18.40 -8.15 5.38
CA SER A 18 -19.74 -7.73 4.94
C SER A 18 -19.74 -6.42 4.13
N GLY A 19 -18.56 -5.84 3.86
CA GLY A 19 -18.45 -4.66 3.01
C GLY A 19 -18.55 -3.32 3.73
N VAL A 20 -18.50 -3.30 5.05
CA VAL A 20 -18.55 -2.07 5.84
C VAL A 20 -17.16 -1.48 5.97
N SER A 21 -17.01 -0.18 5.64
CA SER A 21 -15.73 0.54 5.78
C SER A 21 -15.32 0.64 7.25
N ILE A 22 -14.05 0.39 7.53
CA ILE A 22 -13.50 0.41 8.88
C ILE A 22 -12.17 1.16 8.93
N ASN A 23 -11.84 1.70 10.11
CA ASN A 23 -10.54 2.32 10.38
C ASN A 23 -9.73 1.34 11.25
N PRO A 24 -8.80 0.57 10.66
CA PRO A 24 -7.96 -0.33 11.46
C PRO A 24 -6.99 0.46 12.34
N ASP A 25 -6.48 -0.20 13.38
CA ASP A 25 -5.40 0.34 14.20
C ASP A 25 -4.05 0.00 13.58
N ASN A 26 -3.04 0.82 13.88
CA ASN A 26 -1.64 0.58 13.51
C ASN A 26 -1.45 0.29 12.01
N VAL A 27 -1.99 1.17 11.16
CA VAL A 27 -1.91 0.99 9.71
C VAL A 27 -0.48 1.24 9.24
N GLU A 28 0.03 0.32 8.41
CA GLU A 28 1.34 0.42 7.77
C GLU A 28 1.23 0.11 6.29
N LEU A 29 2.12 0.73 5.51
CA LEU A 29 2.29 0.40 4.10
C LEU A 29 3.63 -0.31 3.95
N VAL A 30 3.63 -1.50 3.36
CA VAL A 30 4.84 -2.28 3.12
C VAL A 30 5.04 -2.44 1.62
N ILE A 31 6.25 -2.16 1.16
CA ILE A 31 6.61 -2.29 -0.25
C ILE A 31 7.53 -3.51 -0.40
N TYR A 32 7.20 -4.39 -1.33
CA TYR A 32 7.97 -5.59 -1.64
C TYR A 32 8.49 -5.54 -3.07
N ASP A 33 9.69 -6.08 -3.29
CA ASP A 33 10.18 -6.29 -4.66
C ASP A 33 9.55 -7.56 -5.27
N LYS A 34 9.88 -7.85 -6.53
CA LYS A 34 9.33 -9.02 -7.22
C LYS A 34 9.78 -10.35 -6.59
N ALA A 35 10.85 -10.36 -5.82
CA ALA A 35 11.31 -11.53 -5.08
C ALA A 35 10.67 -11.63 -3.68
N LYS A 36 9.73 -10.72 -3.37
CA LYS A 36 8.99 -10.64 -2.10
C LYS A 36 9.85 -10.24 -0.91
N ASN A 37 10.96 -9.55 -1.17
CA ASN A 37 11.76 -8.94 -0.11
C ASN A 37 11.18 -7.57 0.24
N ILE A 38 11.14 -7.26 1.53
CA ILE A 38 10.66 -5.96 1.98
C ILE A 38 11.67 -4.89 1.59
N ILE A 39 11.23 -3.91 0.81
CA ILE A 39 12.04 -2.75 0.43
C ILE A 39 11.90 -1.65 1.47
N GLU A 40 10.67 -1.41 1.91
CA GLU A 40 10.36 -0.29 2.79
C GLU A 40 9.08 -0.56 3.58
N THR A 41 9.04 -0.07 4.82
CA THR A 41 7.85 -0.09 5.66
C THR A 41 7.57 1.33 6.10
N ILE A 42 6.36 1.83 5.81
CA ILE A 42 5.97 3.22 6.03
C ILE A 42 4.79 3.25 7.00
N PRO A 43 4.91 3.90 8.17
CA PRO A 43 3.75 4.09 9.05
C PRO A 43 2.75 5.02 8.38
N ILE A 44 1.47 4.65 8.42
CA ILE A 44 0.39 5.43 7.83
C ILE A 44 -0.40 6.07 8.95
N THR A 45 -0.61 7.38 8.83
CA THR A 45 -1.31 8.18 9.84
C THR A 45 -2.63 8.71 9.28
N ASP A 46 -3.38 9.43 10.12
CA ASP A 46 -4.63 10.06 9.68
C ASP A 46 -4.41 11.10 8.58
N GLU A 47 -3.18 11.62 8.43
CA GLU A 47 -2.84 12.53 7.33
C GLU A 47 -2.96 11.85 5.97
N ASN A 48 -2.87 10.52 5.95
CA ASN A 48 -2.98 9.71 4.73
C ASN A 48 -4.39 9.13 4.55
N LYS A 49 -5.35 9.55 5.39
CA LYS A 49 -6.73 9.05 5.33
C LYS A 49 -7.61 10.06 4.61
N THR A 50 -8.35 9.60 3.59
CA THR A 50 -9.29 10.44 2.83
C THR A 50 -10.73 10.29 3.29
N ALA A 51 -11.08 9.13 3.83
CA ALA A 51 -12.40 8.83 4.36
C ALA A 51 -12.30 7.57 5.23
N THR A 52 -13.38 7.15 5.85
CA THR A 52 -13.38 5.93 6.69
C THR A 52 -12.82 4.74 5.91
N GLY A 53 -11.73 4.16 6.41
CA GLY A 53 -11.09 3.00 5.81
C GLY A 53 -10.31 3.27 4.54
N GLN A 54 -10.29 4.52 4.05
CA GLN A 54 -9.64 4.87 2.79
C GLN A 54 -8.34 5.62 3.05
N TYR A 55 -7.22 5.01 2.61
CA TYR A 55 -5.88 5.55 2.84
C TYR A 55 -5.13 5.68 1.51
N TYR A 56 -4.14 6.56 1.48
CA TYR A 56 -3.27 6.75 0.33
C TYR A 56 -1.85 7.07 0.77
N TYR A 57 -0.91 6.84 -0.13
CA TYR A 57 0.47 7.28 0.03
C TYR A 57 1.06 7.55 -1.35
N ASP A 58 1.68 8.70 -1.51
CA ASP A 58 2.35 9.05 -2.76
C ASP A 58 3.78 8.52 -2.71
N TYR A 59 4.03 7.47 -3.48
CA TYR A 59 5.28 6.72 -3.47
C TYR A 59 6.11 7.05 -4.71
N VAL A 60 7.40 7.35 -4.51
CA VAL A 60 8.35 7.54 -5.61
C VAL A 60 8.99 6.19 -5.91
N VAL A 61 8.84 5.71 -7.13
CA VAL A 61 9.34 4.40 -7.55
C VAL A 61 10.86 4.44 -7.66
N PRO A 62 11.61 3.64 -6.87
CA PRO A 62 13.07 3.61 -6.97
C PRO A 62 13.56 3.13 -8.34
N ASP A 63 14.72 3.64 -8.76
CA ASP A 63 15.30 3.29 -10.04
C ASP A 63 15.75 1.84 -10.13
N ASP A 64 15.98 1.18 -9.00
CA ASP A 64 16.46 -0.20 -8.94
C ASP A 64 15.34 -1.24 -8.88
N ILE A 65 14.07 -0.81 -8.84
CA ILE A 65 12.94 -1.73 -8.93
C ILE A 65 12.77 -2.18 -10.38
N ASP A 66 12.62 -3.48 -10.58
CA ASP A 66 12.55 -4.11 -11.89
C ASP A 66 11.21 -4.82 -12.08
N GLU A 67 10.60 -4.68 -13.26
CA GLU A 67 9.35 -5.30 -13.70
C GLU A 67 8.11 -4.87 -12.90
N TYR A 68 8.07 -5.10 -11.61
CA TYR A 68 6.95 -4.73 -10.76
C TYR A 68 7.36 -4.66 -9.30
N PHE A 69 6.50 -4.03 -8.50
CA PHE A 69 6.57 -4.12 -7.04
C PHE A 69 5.18 -4.44 -6.50
N ILE A 70 5.15 -4.87 -5.25
CA ILE A 70 3.90 -5.18 -4.55
C ILE A 70 3.80 -4.23 -3.38
N PHE A 71 2.63 -3.62 -3.19
CA PHE A 71 2.38 -2.87 -1.96
C PHE A 71 1.29 -3.56 -1.15
N GLU A 72 1.41 -3.44 0.16
CA GLU A 72 0.47 -4.05 1.09
C GLU A 72 0.18 -3.06 2.20
N TYR A 73 -1.09 -2.67 2.31
CA TYR A 73 -1.55 -1.97 3.50
C TYR A 73 -1.96 -3.01 4.51
N ARG A 74 -1.50 -2.86 5.74
CA ARG A 74 -1.86 -3.77 6.83
C ARG A 74 -2.27 -2.97 8.05
N GLY A 75 -3.23 -3.50 8.80
CA GLY A 75 -3.70 -2.90 10.03
C GLY A 75 -4.25 -3.97 10.94
N ILE A 76 -4.79 -3.55 12.08
CA ILE A 76 -5.39 -4.46 13.06
C ILE A 76 -6.82 -4.04 13.29
N HIS A 77 -7.77 -4.97 13.15
CA HIS A 77 -9.17 -4.76 13.40
C HIS A 77 -9.68 -5.87 14.33
N ASN A 78 -10.24 -5.48 15.48
CA ASN A 78 -10.71 -6.43 16.50
C ASN A 78 -9.61 -7.45 16.86
N THR A 79 -8.41 -6.96 17.13
CA THR A 79 -7.22 -7.73 17.50
C THR A 79 -6.68 -8.67 16.41
N LYS A 80 -7.24 -8.61 15.20
CA LYS A 80 -6.82 -9.46 14.07
C LYS A 80 -6.27 -8.63 12.92
N PRO A 81 -5.28 -9.17 12.17
CA PRO A 81 -4.74 -8.43 11.04
C PRO A 81 -5.76 -8.30 9.90
N ILE A 82 -5.71 -7.18 9.22
CA ILE A 82 -6.46 -6.94 7.99
C ILE A 82 -5.49 -6.41 6.95
N LEU A 83 -5.54 -6.95 5.73
CA LEU A 83 -4.56 -6.67 4.69
C LEU A 83 -5.25 -6.26 3.40
N ALA A 84 -4.59 -5.34 2.65
CA ALA A 84 -4.96 -4.99 1.29
C ALA A 84 -3.68 -4.95 0.46
N ARG A 85 -3.55 -5.83 -0.52
CA ARG A 85 -2.31 -6.02 -1.29
C ARG A 85 -2.58 -5.91 -2.78
N GLU A 86 -1.68 -5.24 -3.50
CA GLU A 86 -1.76 -5.11 -4.94
C GLU A 86 -0.38 -5.10 -5.59
N LYS A 87 -0.35 -5.49 -6.87
CA LYS A 87 0.85 -5.46 -7.71
C LYS A 87 0.80 -4.24 -8.63
N VAL A 88 1.93 -3.54 -8.75
CA VAL A 88 2.08 -2.40 -9.65
C VAL A 88 3.15 -2.73 -10.68
N ASN A 89 2.77 -2.78 -11.95
CA ASN A 89 3.70 -3.04 -13.05
C ASN A 89 4.45 -1.77 -13.42
N ILE A 90 5.75 -1.91 -13.68
CA ILE A 90 6.63 -0.81 -14.03
C ILE A 90 7.03 -0.95 -15.48
N LYS A 91 7.03 0.18 -16.19
CA LYS A 91 7.46 0.22 -17.58
C LYS A 91 8.86 0.79 -17.68
N PHE A 92 9.65 0.15 -18.52
CA PHE A 92 10.93 0.69 -18.97
C PHE A 92 10.72 1.50 -20.22
N ASN A 93 11.50 2.53 -20.31
CA ASN A 93 11.50 3.34 -21.53
C ASN A 93 12.88 3.56 -22.00
#